data_ef78db9ff9c4122b850d276260d5da57
#
_entry.id   ef78db9ff9c4122b850d276260d5da57
#
_cell.length_a   1.000
_cell.length_b   1.000
_cell.length_c   1.000
_cell.angle_alpha   90.00
_cell.angle_beta   90.00
_cell.angle_gamma   90.00
#
_symmetry.space_group_name_H-M   'P 1'
#
loop_
_entity.id
_entity.type
_entity.pdbx_description
1 polymer ?
#
loop_
_entity_poly.entity_id
_entity_poly.type
_entity_poly.pdbx_seq_one_letter_code
_entity_poly.pdbx_strand_id
1 'polypeptide(L)'
;MLIIALAASGLICTPPQGTDQLLARSERVIVVGEIHGTAEAPHAIGEIACAASEKEPVVVALELEDTLQPTLDAFIAAPDAATAFATLAGSTLLNRAVQDGRTSEGLLKLLQRVRVLKASGRDITLHAFQPSSIGRGDSLDQAWYELNMGFALGQARQKRPDARVIALAGNIHAQKTPLARYPDIGLPAAGHLPTRETLSFKIAQQGGYSWSCGADECGVSPSNVRYDVDARGVIWSPAEDGGFDGVLALGPWTASPPISGED
;
A
#
# COMPACT_ATOMS: atom_id res chain seq x y z
N MET A 1 17.02 -31.94 24.80
CA MET A 1 15.91 -31.23 24.13
C MET A 1 16.38 -29.79 23.89
N LEU A 2 16.93 -29.54 22.72
CA LEU A 2 17.53 -28.26 22.34
C LEU A 2 16.40 -27.44 21.68
N ILE A 3 15.83 -26.48 22.44
CA ILE A 3 14.88 -25.52 21.89
C ILE A 3 15.73 -24.51 21.11
N ILE A 4 15.77 -24.67 19.79
CA ILE A 4 16.37 -23.69 18.90
C ILE A 4 15.47 -22.45 18.91
N ALA A 5 15.95 -21.41 19.60
CA ALA A 5 15.35 -20.07 19.50
C ALA A 5 15.64 -19.53 18.10
N LEU A 6 14.78 -19.87 17.12
CA LEU A 6 14.84 -19.32 15.77
C LEU A 6 14.11 -17.95 15.75
N ALA A 7 14.91 -16.93 15.44
CA ALA A 7 14.56 -15.69 14.78
C ALA A 7 13.62 -14.72 15.49
N ALA A 8 14.05 -14.14 16.61
CA ALA A 8 13.46 -12.90 17.14
C ALA A 8 13.69 -11.67 16.22
N SER A 9 14.65 -11.72 15.29
CA SER A 9 15.00 -10.57 14.44
C SER A 9 13.94 -10.18 13.40
N GLY A 10 13.09 -11.11 12.95
CA GLY A 10 12.01 -10.82 12.00
C GLY A 10 10.76 -10.18 12.62
N LEU A 11 10.68 -10.09 13.93
CA LEU A 11 9.52 -9.58 14.67
C LEU A 11 9.69 -8.14 15.18
N ILE A 12 10.89 -7.59 15.07
CA ILE A 12 11.13 -6.18 15.45
C ILE A 12 10.48 -5.29 14.40
N CYS A 13 9.64 -4.35 14.86
CA CYS A 13 9.03 -3.33 14.02
C CYS A 13 9.89 -2.06 14.07
N THR A 14 10.14 -1.48 12.92
CA THR A 14 10.87 -0.21 12.76
C THR A 14 10.04 0.84 12.01
N PRO A 15 8.86 1.20 12.54
CA PRO A 15 7.97 2.10 11.86
C PRO A 15 8.55 3.53 11.77
N PRO A 16 8.10 4.34 10.78
CA PRO A 16 8.45 5.74 10.72
C PRO A 16 8.11 6.47 12.02
N GLN A 17 8.91 7.49 12.36
CA GLN A 17 8.69 8.31 13.54
C GLN A 17 7.26 8.89 13.54
N GLY A 18 6.61 8.96 14.71
CA GLY A 18 5.23 9.44 14.85
C GLY A 18 4.14 8.41 14.52
N THR A 19 4.51 7.17 14.17
CA THR A 19 3.54 6.08 13.94
C THR A 19 2.74 5.77 15.20
N ASP A 20 3.31 5.89 16.38
CA ASP A 20 2.62 5.71 17.65
C ASP A 20 1.45 6.68 17.81
N GLN A 21 1.65 7.96 17.45
CA GLN A 21 0.60 8.98 17.45
C GLN A 21 -0.45 8.71 16.38
N LEU A 22 -0.03 8.25 15.18
CA LEU A 22 -0.93 7.85 14.12
C LEU A 22 -1.84 6.68 14.56
N LEU A 23 -1.26 5.67 15.19
CA LEU A 23 -1.99 4.48 15.66
C LEU A 23 -2.83 4.74 16.92
N ALA A 24 -2.53 5.79 17.68
CA ALA A 24 -3.35 6.21 18.82
C ALA A 24 -4.67 6.89 18.41
N ARG A 25 -4.83 7.23 17.13
CA ARG A 25 -6.04 7.84 16.59
C ARG A 25 -7.20 6.85 16.59
N SER A 26 -8.42 7.38 16.70
CA SER A 26 -9.66 6.61 16.68
C SER A 26 -10.06 6.12 15.28
N GLU A 27 -9.53 6.75 14.25
CA GLU A 27 -9.80 6.41 12.86
C GLU A 27 -9.29 5.01 12.54
N ARG A 28 -10.14 4.22 11.91
CA ARG A 28 -9.87 2.79 11.68
C ARG A 28 -9.32 2.49 10.29
N VAL A 29 -9.33 3.47 9.39
CA VAL A 29 -8.78 3.36 8.04
C VAL A 29 -7.69 4.41 7.86
N ILE A 30 -6.50 3.97 7.48
CA ILE A 30 -5.36 4.82 7.13
C ILE A 30 -5.05 4.54 5.66
N VAL A 31 -5.20 5.54 4.80
CA VAL A 31 -4.85 5.45 3.38
C VAL A 31 -3.57 6.22 3.15
N VAL A 32 -2.56 5.57 2.59
CA VAL A 32 -1.28 6.20 2.25
C VAL A 32 -1.13 6.25 0.74
N GLY A 33 -1.03 7.46 0.22
CA GLY A 33 -0.84 7.74 -1.20
C GLY A 33 0.63 7.73 -1.59
N GLU A 34 0.99 6.93 -2.59
CA GLU A 34 2.34 6.82 -3.11
C GLU A 34 2.44 7.24 -4.59
N ILE A 35 3.66 7.42 -5.07
CA ILE A 35 4.03 7.20 -6.46
C ILE A 35 4.60 5.79 -6.53
N HIS A 36 3.97 4.93 -7.34
CA HIS A 36 4.38 3.54 -7.48
C HIS A 36 5.85 3.39 -7.88
N GLY A 37 6.44 2.23 -7.62
CA GLY A 37 7.79 1.91 -8.01
C GLY A 37 8.87 2.53 -7.12
N THR A 38 8.56 2.77 -5.85
CA THR A 38 9.51 3.16 -4.80
C THR A 38 9.68 2.06 -3.76
N ALA A 39 10.85 1.94 -3.15
CA ALA A 39 11.11 0.95 -2.10
C ALA A 39 10.56 1.39 -0.74
N GLU A 40 10.57 2.70 -0.47
CA GLU A 40 10.28 3.26 0.86
C GLU A 40 8.81 3.18 1.23
N ALA A 41 7.89 3.37 0.26
CA ALA A 41 6.45 3.36 0.53
C ALA A 41 5.95 1.98 0.97
N PRO A 42 6.19 0.88 0.24
CA PRO A 42 5.82 -0.46 0.69
C PRO A 42 6.51 -0.87 1.99
N HIS A 43 7.79 -0.50 2.18
CA HIS A 43 8.51 -0.76 3.42
C HIS A 43 7.84 -0.09 4.62
N ALA A 44 7.53 1.21 4.51
CA ALA A 44 6.89 1.96 5.58
C ALA A 44 5.52 1.37 5.94
N ILE A 45 4.71 0.96 4.95
CA ILE A 45 3.43 0.29 5.19
C ILE A 45 3.63 -1.03 5.94
N GLY A 46 4.63 -1.83 5.58
CA GLY A 46 4.96 -3.07 6.28
C GLY A 46 5.32 -2.84 7.74
N GLU A 47 6.07 -1.79 8.03
CA GLU A 47 6.49 -1.47 9.39
C GLU A 47 5.38 -0.80 10.22
N ILE A 48 4.52 0.03 9.62
CA ILE A 48 3.31 0.55 10.29
C ILE A 48 2.36 -0.60 10.62
N ALA A 49 2.15 -1.53 9.69
CA ALA A 49 1.32 -2.71 9.90
C ALA A 49 1.91 -3.65 10.97
N CYS A 50 3.24 -3.80 10.99
CA CYS A 50 3.94 -4.52 12.05
C CYS A 50 3.62 -3.93 13.42
N ALA A 51 3.82 -2.62 13.60
CA ALA A 51 3.57 -1.94 14.87
C ALA A 51 2.09 -2.00 15.30
N ALA A 52 1.16 -1.84 14.34
CA ALA A 52 -0.27 -1.95 14.60
C ALA A 52 -0.67 -3.37 15.04
N SER A 53 -0.13 -4.40 14.36
CA SER A 53 -0.46 -5.81 14.64
C SER A 53 0.05 -6.33 15.98
N GLU A 54 0.81 -5.52 16.71
CA GLU A 54 1.16 -5.80 18.12
C GLU A 54 -0.02 -5.66 19.06
N LYS A 55 -0.99 -4.84 18.70
CA LYS A 55 -2.06 -4.40 19.62
C LYS A 55 -3.46 -4.73 19.11
N GLU A 56 -3.64 -4.86 17.81
CA GLU A 56 -4.95 -5.03 17.18
C GLU A 56 -4.86 -5.82 15.87
N PRO A 57 -5.95 -6.44 15.39
CA PRO A 57 -6.01 -7.03 14.07
C PRO A 57 -5.75 -5.98 12.98
N VAL A 58 -5.07 -6.38 11.89
CA VAL A 58 -4.70 -5.49 10.79
C VAL A 58 -5.11 -6.08 9.45
N VAL A 59 -5.67 -5.25 8.59
CA VAL A 59 -5.85 -5.51 7.16
C VAL A 59 -4.90 -4.58 6.39
N VAL A 60 -3.92 -5.13 5.70
CA VAL A 60 -3.09 -4.38 4.74
C VAL A 60 -3.81 -4.43 3.39
N ALA A 61 -4.34 -3.28 2.97
CA ALA A 61 -5.04 -3.16 1.70
C ALA A 61 -4.10 -2.62 0.61
N LEU A 62 -4.11 -3.26 -0.56
CA LEU A 62 -3.19 -2.97 -1.66
C LEU A 62 -3.95 -2.66 -2.94
N GLU A 63 -3.47 -1.70 -3.71
CA GLU A 63 -3.98 -1.36 -5.05
C GLU A 63 -3.60 -2.44 -6.07
N LEU A 64 -4.12 -3.63 -5.83
CA LEU A 64 -4.00 -4.80 -6.69
C LEU A 64 -5.39 -5.25 -7.11
N GLU A 65 -5.49 -5.87 -8.29
CA GLU A 65 -6.76 -6.37 -8.79
C GLU A 65 -7.40 -7.38 -7.82
N ASP A 66 -8.69 -7.23 -7.58
CA ASP A 66 -9.48 -8.08 -6.67
C ASP A 66 -9.43 -9.58 -7.04
N THR A 67 -9.19 -9.88 -8.30
CA THR A 67 -8.94 -11.25 -8.80
C THR A 67 -7.67 -11.89 -8.25
N LEU A 68 -6.75 -11.10 -7.71
CA LEU A 68 -5.53 -11.57 -7.05
C LEU A 68 -5.75 -12.00 -5.59
N GLN A 69 -6.93 -11.74 -5.00
CA GLN A 69 -7.15 -12.05 -3.59
C GLN A 69 -6.83 -13.51 -3.21
N PRO A 70 -7.25 -14.54 -3.96
CA PRO A 70 -6.89 -15.92 -3.64
C PRO A 70 -5.37 -16.18 -3.66
N THR A 71 -4.64 -15.54 -4.59
CA THR A 71 -3.19 -15.63 -4.69
C THR A 71 -2.50 -15.00 -3.48
N LEU A 72 -2.97 -13.82 -3.05
CA LEU A 72 -2.45 -13.13 -1.86
C LEU A 72 -2.72 -13.94 -0.59
N ASP A 73 -3.90 -14.53 -0.45
CA ASP A 73 -4.24 -15.39 0.69
C ASP A 73 -3.34 -16.63 0.75
N ALA A 74 -3.09 -17.28 -0.40
CA ALA A 74 -2.17 -18.40 -0.50
C ALA A 74 -0.73 -18.00 -0.17
N PHE A 75 -0.29 -16.83 -0.65
CA PHE A 75 1.04 -16.30 -0.40
C PHE A 75 1.31 -16.12 1.10
N ILE A 76 0.41 -15.44 1.83
CA ILE A 76 0.62 -15.18 3.27
C ILE A 76 0.41 -16.42 4.14
N ALA A 77 -0.29 -17.45 3.64
CA ALA A 77 -0.48 -18.73 4.33
C ALA A 77 0.68 -19.70 4.10
N ALA A 78 1.57 -19.43 3.16
CA ALA A 78 2.67 -20.33 2.80
C ALA A 78 3.68 -20.48 3.96
N PRO A 79 4.19 -21.71 4.18
CA PRO A 79 5.07 -22.00 5.33
C PRO A 79 6.46 -21.34 5.22
N ASP A 80 6.94 -21.11 4.01
CA ASP A 80 8.25 -20.53 3.74
C ASP A 80 8.23 -19.59 2.53
N ALA A 81 9.33 -18.88 2.30
CA ALA A 81 9.43 -17.87 1.25
C ALA A 81 9.37 -18.47 -0.17
N ALA A 82 9.97 -19.64 -0.38
CA ALA A 82 10.00 -20.29 -1.70
C ALA A 82 8.60 -20.77 -2.09
N THR A 83 7.89 -21.42 -1.16
CA THR A 83 6.48 -21.81 -1.35
C THR A 83 5.59 -20.60 -1.59
N ALA A 84 5.79 -19.49 -0.84
CA ALA A 84 5.05 -18.25 -1.04
C ALA A 84 5.29 -17.70 -2.46
N PHE A 85 6.55 -17.60 -2.89
CA PHE A 85 6.88 -17.09 -4.22
C PHE A 85 6.26 -17.95 -5.33
N ALA A 86 6.26 -19.28 -5.16
CA ALA A 86 5.65 -20.20 -6.11
C ALA A 86 4.14 -19.94 -6.31
N THR A 87 3.41 -19.41 -5.32
CA THR A 87 2.00 -19.04 -5.48
C THR A 87 1.78 -17.88 -6.46
N LEU A 88 2.82 -17.08 -6.69
CA LEU A 88 2.75 -15.94 -7.64
C LEU A 88 2.91 -16.38 -9.08
N ALA A 89 3.45 -17.58 -9.34
CA ALA A 89 3.68 -18.10 -10.69
C ALA A 89 2.36 -18.11 -11.48
N GLY A 90 2.41 -17.57 -12.69
CA GLY A 90 1.23 -17.46 -13.56
C GLY A 90 0.22 -16.37 -13.17
N SER A 91 0.40 -15.67 -12.05
CA SER A 91 -0.46 -14.56 -11.67
C SER A 91 -0.11 -13.27 -12.45
N THR A 92 -1.08 -12.36 -12.56
CA THR A 92 -0.85 -11.02 -13.13
C THR A 92 0.09 -10.17 -12.28
N LEU A 93 0.42 -10.60 -11.07
CA LEU A 93 1.39 -9.93 -10.21
C LEU A 93 2.80 -9.99 -10.80
N LEU A 94 3.19 -11.13 -11.41
CA LEU A 94 4.45 -11.30 -12.12
C LEU A 94 4.36 -11.00 -13.63
N ASN A 95 3.16 -11.14 -14.22
CA ASN A 95 2.97 -11.13 -15.68
C ASN A 95 2.12 -9.93 -16.14
N ARG A 96 2.29 -8.78 -15.53
CA ARG A 96 1.56 -7.58 -15.90
C ARG A 96 2.03 -7.05 -17.26
N ALA A 97 1.07 -6.71 -18.15
CA ALA A 97 1.38 -6.16 -19.48
C ALA A 97 2.08 -4.80 -19.40
N VAL A 98 1.74 -3.97 -18.39
CA VAL A 98 2.38 -2.69 -18.10
C VAL A 98 2.99 -2.75 -16.71
N GLN A 99 4.31 -2.66 -16.64
CA GLN A 99 5.06 -2.76 -15.39
C GLN A 99 5.34 -1.37 -14.82
N ASP A 100 4.30 -0.72 -14.36
CA ASP A 100 4.27 0.67 -13.91
C ASP A 100 4.72 0.88 -12.45
N GLY A 101 5.35 -0.11 -11.84
CA GLY A 101 5.86 -0.07 -10.46
C GLY A 101 4.88 -0.56 -9.40
N ARG A 102 3.60 -0.80 -9.73
CA ARG A 102 2.63 -1.38 -8.77
C ARG A 102 2.98 -2.79 -8.34
N THR A 103 3.64 -3.55 -9.19
CA THR A 103 4.12 -4.92 -8.90
C THR A 103 5.65 -4.94 -8.85
N SER A 104 6.19 -4.24 -7.86
CA SER A 104 7.63 -4.03 -7.70
C SER A 104 8.24 -4.95 -6.65
N GLU A 105 9.58 -5.05 -6.64
CA GLU A 105 10.32 -5.72 -5.57
C GLU A 105 9.97 -5.18 -4.17
N GLY A 106 9.73 -3.86 -4.06
CA GLY A 106 9.27 -3.26 -2.80
C GLY A 106 7.94 -3.84 -2.34
N LEU A 107 6.99 -4.04 -3.28
CA LEU A 107 5.73 -4.72 -2.97
C LEU A 107 5.99 -6.17 -2.53
N LEU A 108 6.84 -6.92 -3.22
CA LEU A 108 7.17 -8.30 -2.82
C LEU A 108 7.72 -8.35 -1.39
N LYS A 109 8.60 -7.42 -1.03
CA LYS A 109 9.14 -7.31 0.34
C LYS A 109 8.03 -7.01 1.36
N LEU A 110 7.04 -6.17 1.03
CA LEU A 110 5.87 -5.94 1.85
C LEU A 110 5.04 -7.22 2.03
N LEU A 111 4.75 -7.95 0.95
CA LEU A 111 4.03 -9.22 1.02
C LEU A 111 4.76 -10.24 1.91
N GLN A 112 6.08 -10.38 1.76
CA GLN A 112 6.91 -11.24 2.61
C GLN A 112 6.88 -10.77 4.09
N ARG A 113 6.90 -9.46 4.34
CA ARG A 113 6.78 -8.94 5.70
C ARG A 113 5.46 -9.35 6.34
N VAL A 114 4.34 -9.19 5.64
CA VAL A 114 3.01 -9.60 6.12
C VAL A 114 2.96 -11.11 6.36
N ARG A 115 3.53 -11.92 5.47
CA ARG A 115 3.63 -13.38 5.66
C ARG A 115 4.37 -13.75 6.93
N VAL A 116 5.54 -13.13 7.18
CA VAL A 116 6.34 -13.40 8.38
C VAL A 116 5.58 -13.01 9.65
N LEU A 117 4.90 -11.86 9.65
CA LEU A 117 4.07 -11.43 10.76
C LEU A 117 2.91 -12.40 11.03
N LYS A 118 2.22 -12.84 9.97
CA LYS A 118 1.14 -13.85 10.08
C LYS A 118 1.66 -15.18 10.61
N ALA A 119 2.80 -15.67 10.11
CA ALA A 119 3.43 -16.91 10.57
C ALA A 119 3.88 -16.83 12.03
N SER A 120 4.15 -15.63 12.56
CA SER A 120 4.47 -15.41 13.99
C SER A 120 3.25 -15.35 14.89
N GLY A 121 2.04 -15.52 14.35
CA GLY A 121 0.79 -15.51 15.11
C GLY A 121 0.10 -14.14 15.19
N ARG A 122 0.58 -13.11 14.44
CA ARG A 122 -0.12 -11.82 14.34
C ARG A 122 -1.42 -11.98 13.56
N ASP A 123 -2.49 -11.33 14.00
CA ASP A 123 -3.74 -11.26 13.25
C ASP A 123 -3.66 -10.20 12.17
N ILE A 124 -3.08 -10.59 11.04
CA ILE A 124 -2.86 -9.73 9.89
C ILE A 124 -3.29 -10.42 8.59
N THR A 125 -3.92 -9.67 7.69
CA THR A 125 -4.41 -10.16 6.40
C THR A 125 -4.10 -9.15 5.30
N LEU A 126 -4.13 -9.61 4.03
CA LEU A 126 -4.08 -8.77 2.84
C LEU A 126 -5.48 -8.57 2.26
N HIS A 127 -5.68 -7.43 1.59
CA HIS A 127 -6.90 -7.14 0.85
C HIS A 127 -6.57 -6.42 -0.47
N ALA A 128 -6.93 -7.04 -1.60
CA ALA A 128 -6.85 -6.42 -2.90
C ALA A 128 -8.09 -5.56 -3.15
N PHE A 129 -7.93 -4.25 -3.43
CA PHE A 129 -9.07 -3.35 -3.53
C PHE A 129 -9.26 -2.69 -4.89
N GLN A 130 -8.36 -2.95 -5.85
CA GLN A 130 -8.51 -2.48 -7.21
C GLN A 130 -9.52 -3.36 -7.94
N PRO A 131 -10.61 -2.81 -8.49
CA PRO A 131 -11.55 -3.60 -9.25
C PRO A 131 -10.90 -4.10 -10.54
N SER A 132 -11.08 -5.39 -10.86
CA SER A 132 -10.58 -5.96 -12.11
C SER A 132 -11.24 -5.32 -13.32
N SER A 133 -10.52 -5.30 -14.44
CA SER A 133 -11.04 -4.83 -15.73
C SER A 133 -11.91 -5.87 -16.45
N ILE A 134 -12.04 -7.08 -15.89
CA ILE A 134 -12.82 -8.17 -16.50
C ILE A 134 -14.29 -7.76 -16.64
N GLY A 135 -14.81 -7.80 -17.87
CA GLY A 135 -16.22 -7.50 -18.17
C GLY A 135 -16.52 -6.02 -18.39
N ARG A 136 -15.51 -5.14 -18.42
CA ARG A 136 -15.67 -3.74 -18.82
C ARG A 136 -15.52 -3.59 -20.33
N GLY A 137 -16.39 -2.78 -20.93
CA GLY A 137 -16.19 -2.31 -22.29
C GLY A 137 -14.96 -1.37 -22.40
N ASP A 138 -14.67 -0.91 -23.61
CA ASP A 138 -13.47 -0.13 -23.97
C ASP A 138 -13.36 1.26 -23.29
N SER A 139 -14.38 1.73 -22.58
CA SER A 139 -14.37 3.00 -21.85
C SER A 139 -14.24 2.77 -20.35
N LEU A 140 -13.06 3.08 -19.81
CA LEU A 140 -12.85 3.18 -18.36
C LEU A 140 -13.52 4.47 -17.87
N ASP A 141 -14.70 4.37 -17.27
CA ASP A 141 -15.25 5.43 -16.46
C ASP A 141 -14.40 5.53 -15.17
N GLN A 142 -13.56 6.55 -15.10
CA GLN A 142 -12.63 6.73 -14.00
C GLN A 142 -13.38 6.96 -12.67
N ALA A 143 -14.50 7.68 -12.72
CA ALA A 143 -15.31 7.91 -11.52
C ALA A 143 -15.90 6.59 -10.97
N TRP A 144 -16.34 5.69 -11.88
CA TRP A 144 -16.77 4.35 -11.49
C TRP A 144 -15.63 3.53 -10.85
N TYR A 145 -14.41 3.68 -11.38
CA TYR A 145 -13.23 3.00 -10.87
C TYR A 145 -12.92 3.44 -9.42
N GLU A 146 -12.90 4.76 -9.18
CA GLU A 146 -12.70 5.34 -7.85
C GLU A 146 -13.78 4.89 -6.85
N LEU A 147 -15.05 4.93 -7.27
CA LEU A 147 -16.16 4.48 -6.44
C LEU A 147 -15.99 3.01 -6.01
N ASN A 148 -15.61 2.13 -6.94
CA ASN A 148 -15.46 0.71 -6.63
C ASN A 148 -14.23 0.41 -5.79
N MET A 149 -13.12 1.14 -5.97
CA MET A 149 -11.97 1.08 -5.06
C MET A 149 -12.37 1.50 -3.64
N GLY A 150 -13.08 2.63 -3.50
CA GLY A 150 -13.57 3.09 -2.21
C GLY A 150 -14.55 2.11 -1.56
N PHE A 151 -15.43 1.50 -2.36
CA PHE A 151 -16.35 0.46 -1.88
C PHE A 151 -15.59 -0.78 -1.38
N ALA A 152 -14.57 -1.25 -2.11
CA ALA A 152 -13.76 -2.39 -1.71
C ALA A 152 -12.99 -2.12 -0.41
N LEU A 153 -12.42 -0.92 -0.24
CA LEU A 153 -11.82 -0.51 1.04
C LEU A 153 -12.85 -0.47 2.18
N GLY A 154 -14.04 0.05 1.93
CA GLY A 154 -15.15 0.03 2.87
C GLY A 154 -15.58 -1.38 3.26
N GLN A 155 -15.58 -2.32 2.30
CA GLN A 155 -15.85 -3.73 2.58
C GLN A 155 -14.78 -4.39 3.46
N ALA A 156 -13.49 -4.08 3.26
CA ALA A 156 -12.42 -4.57 4.12
C ALA A 156 -12.69 -4.17 5.59
N ARG A 157 -13.07 -2.91 5.80
CA ARG A 157 -13.44 -2.37 7.12
C ARG A 157 -14.69 -3.03 7.69
N GLN A 158 -15.72 -3.29 6.88
CA GLN A 158 -16.96 -3.92 7.31
C GLN A 158 -16.78 -5.41 7.68
N LYS A 159 -16.00 -6.14 6.90
CA LYS A 159 -15.72 -7.57 7.15
C LYS A 159 -14.87 -7.79 8.41
N ARG A 160 -14.04 -6.83 8.76
CA ARG A 160 -13.15 -6.86 9.93
C ARG A 160 -13.33 -5.59 10.77
N PRO A 161 -14.48 -5.45 11.48
CA PRO A 161 -14.78 -4.25 12.26
C PRO A 161 -13.87 -4.05 13.48
N ASP A 162 -13.18 -5.08 13.91
CA ASP A 162 -12.15 -5.10 14.95
C ASP A 162 -10.77 -4.66 14.43
N ALA A 163 -10.53 -4.77 13.12
CA ALA A 163 -9.23 -4.51 12.53
C ALA A 163 -9.01 -3.02 12.17
N ARG A 164 -7.75 -2.61 12.13
CA ARG A 164 -7.31 -1.40 11.46
C ARG A 164 -7.00 -1.73 10.00
N VAL A 165 -7.54 -0.96 9.08
CA VAL A 165 -7.21 -1.05 7.66
C VAL A 165 -6.08 -0.06 7.37
N ILE A 166 -4.97 -0.54 6.81
CA ILE A 166 -3.83 0.26 6.36
C ILE A 166 -3.69 0.04 4.86
N ALA A 167 -4.04 1.04 4.07
CA ALA A 167 -4.08 0.95 2.62
C ALA A 167 -2.90 1.68 1.97
N LEU A 168 -2.27 1.05 0.98
CA LEU A 168 -1.31 1.65 0.07
C LEU A 168 -1.98 1.83 -1.29
N ALA A 169 -2.08 3.06 -1.76
CA ALA A 169 -2.73 3.46 -3.00
C ALA A 169 -1.89 4.49 -3.75
N GLY A 170 -2.11 4.65 -5.04
CA GLY A 170 -1.59 5.80 -5.76
C GLY A 170 -2.12 7.12 -5.18
N ASN A 171 -1.33 8.18 -5.25
CA ASN A 171 -1.64 9.49 -4.65
C ASN A 171 -3.02 10.05 -5.05
N ILE A 172 -3.50 9.74 -6.25
CA ILE A 172 -4.82 10.18 -6.71
C ILE A 172 -5.90 9.51 -5.87
N HIS A 173 -5.85 8.19 -5.77
CA HIS A 173 -6.86 7.36 -5.09
C HIS A 173 -6.91 7.59 -3.58
N ALA A 174 -5.79 8.05 -3.01
CA ALA A 174 -5.68 8.34 -1.58
C ALA A 174 -6.30 9.70 -1.18
N GLN A 175 -6.62 10.58 -2.11
CA GLN A 175 -7.24 11.87 -1.78
C GLN A 175 -8.69 11.72 -1.31
N LYS A 176 -9.08 12.55 -0.34
CA LYS A 176 -10.45 12.57 0.21
C LYS A 176 -11.37 13.54 -0.51
N THR A 177 -10.85 14.38 -1.39
CA THR A 177 -11.59 15.43 -2.10
C THR A 177 -11.34 15.35 -3.60
N PRO A 178 -12.29 15.84 -4.44
CA PRO A 178 -12.11 15.89 -5.88
C PRO A 178 -10.88 16.71 -6.28
N LEU A 179 -10.20 16.29 -7.34
CA LEU A 179 -9.04 16.98 -7.88
C LEU A 179 -9.47 17.95 -8.98
N ALA A 180 -9.29 19.26 -8.74
CA ALA A 180 -9.61 20.29 -9.73
C ALA A 180 -8.87 20.08 -11.08
N ARG A 181 -7.66 19.49 -11.02
CA ARG A 181 -6.84 19.18 -12.21
C ARG A 181 -7.39 18.02 -13.04
N TYR A 182 -8.15 17.12 -12.42
CA TYR A 182 -8.67 15.89 -13.04
C TYR A 182 -10.16 15.72 -12.74
N PRO A 183 -11.03 16.61 -13.27
CA PRO A 183 -12.46 16.62 -12.93
C PRO A 183 -13.19 15.31 -13.29
N ASP A 184 -12.74 14.63 -14.33
CA ASP A 184 -13.34 13.37 -14.81
C ASP A 184 -13.12 12.18 -13.86
N ILE A 185 -12.17 12.30 -12.92
CA ILE A 185 -11.96 11.28 -11.87
C ILE A 185 -13.13 11.29 -10.87
N GLY A 186 -13.76 12.44 -10.70
CA GLY A 186 -14.81 12.60 -9.69
C GLY A 186 -14.24 12.61 -8.27
N LEU A 187 -14.90 11.90 -7.36
CA LEU A 187 -14.42 11.72 -5.98
C LEU A 187 -13.45 10.55 -5.93
N PRO A 188 -12.20 10.74 -5.49
CA PRO A 188 -11.23 9.65 -5.35
C PRO A 188 -11.64 8.59 -4.33
N ALA A 189 -11.03 7.41 -4.41
CA ALA A 189 -11.40 6.23 -3.62
C ALA A 189 -11.50 6.51 -2.11
N ALA A 190 -10.51 7.18 -1.52
CA ALA A 190 -10.53 7.52 -0.10
C ALA A 190 -11.66 8.49 0.27
N GLY A 191 -12.13 9.32 -0.67
CA GLY A 191 -13.23 10.23 -0.47
C GLY A 191 -14.60 9.54 -0.31
N HIS A 192 -14.73 8.29 -0.78
CA HIS A 192 -15.94 7.49 -0.60
C HIS A 192 -16.02 6.81 0.78
N LEU A 193 -14.96 6.89 1.58
CA LEU A 193 -14.94 6.34 2.94
C LEU A 193 -15.49 7.35 3.96
N PRO A 194 -16.04 6.88 5.10
CA PRO A 194 -16.50 7.78 6.16
C PRO A 194 -15.36 8.65 6.68
N THR A 195 -15.43 9.97 6.49
CA THR A 195 -14.38 10.93 6.84
C THR A 195 -13.94 10.82 8.31
N ARG A 196 -14.89 10.58 9.23
CA ARG A 196 -14.61 10.42 10.67
C ARG A 196 -13.86 9.13 11.03
N GLU A 197 -13.77 8.17 10.10
CA GLU A 197 -13.11 6.89 10.29
C GLU A 197 -11.84 6.77 9.46
N THR A 198 -11.51 7.78 8.63
CA THR A 198 -10.47 7.70 7.62
C THR A 198 -9.45 8.82 7.77
N LEU A 199 -8.20 8.42 7.88
CA LEU A 199 -7.03 9.29 7.72
C LEU A 199 -6.40 9.04 6.36
N SER A 200 -5.93 10.10 5.72
CA SER A 200 -5.20 10.03 4.47
C SER A 200 -3.89 10.79 4.54
N PHE A 201 -2.82 10.15 4.13
CA PHE A 201 -1.47 10.72 4.03
C PHE A 201 -0.91 10.50 2.64
N LYS A 202 -0.07 11.41 2.16
CA LYS A 202 0.73 11.17 0.96
C LYS A 202 2.20 11.01 1.34
N ILE A 203 2.93 10.23 0.55
CA ILE A 203 4.39 10.15 0.69
C ILE A 203 4.99 11.47 0.22
N ALA A 204 5.87 12.07 1.04
CA ALA A 204 6.55 13.31 0.71
C ALA A 204 7.54 13.11 -0.45
N GLN A 205 7.48 13.99 -1.46
CA GLN A 205 8.45 13.99 -2.56
C GLN A 205 9.73 14.70 -2.12
N GLN A 206 10.71 13.92 -1.68
CA GLN A 206 12.01 14.40 -1.15
C GLN A 206 13.17 14.13 -2.12
N GLY A 207 12.89 13.93 -3.41
CA GLY A 207 13.86 13.59 -4.45
C GLY A 207 14.11 12.08 -4.57
N GLY A 208 15.25 11.71 -5.15
CA GLY A 208 15.59 10.32 -5.43
C GLY A 208 15.00 9.83 -6.75
N TYR A 209 14.64 8.54 -6.81
CA TYR A 209 14.20 7.88 -8.04
C TYR A 209 12.99 6.99 -7.79
N SER A 210 12.17 6.79 -8.82
CA SER A 210 11.10 5.80 -8.86
C SER A 210 11.18 4.99 -10.14
N TRP A 211 10.66 3.78 -10.14
CA TRP A 211 10.37 3.05 -11.36
C TRP A 211 9.02 3.51 -11.90
N SER A 212 8.99 4.06 -13.09
CA SER A 212 7.78 4.59 -13.69
C SER A 212 7.79 4.43 -15.21
N CYS A 213 6.60 4.51 -15.82
CA CYS A 213 6.45 4.46 -17.27
C CYS A 213 6.31 5.88 -17.83
N GLY A 214 7.13 6.20 -18.83
CA GLY A 214 6.98 7.35 -19.70
C GLY A 214 6.07 7.03 -20.89
N ALA A 215 6.13 7.86 -21.94
CA ALA A 215 5.37 7.64 -23.16
C ALA A 215 5.84 6.39 -23.94
N ASP A 216 7.14 6.12 -23.93
CA ASP A 216 7.76 5.09 -24.77
C ASP A 216 8.22 3.85 -24.00
N GLU A 217 8.66 4.03 -22.75
CA GLU A 217 9.24 2.94 -21.96
C GLU A 217 9.03 3.12 -20.45
N CYS A 218 9.14 2.01 -19.73
CA CYS A 218 9.19 2.00 -18.27
C CYS A 218 10.64 1.89 -17.79
N GLY A 219 11.00 2.60 -16.73
CA GLY A 219 12.36 2.59 -16.20
C GLY A 219 12.54 3.48 -14.98
N VAL A 220 13.80 3.63 -14.58
CA VAL A 220 14.18 4.48 -13.45
C VAL A 220 14.07 5.95 -13.86
N SER A 221 13.26 6.70 -13.15
CA SER A 221 12.99 8.12 -13.39
C SER A 221 13.27 8.96 -12.14
N PRO A 222 13.86 10.15 -12.28
CA PRO A 222 14.12 11.03 -11.14
C PRO A 222 12.83 11.60 -10.57
N SER A 223 12.79 11.74 -9.25
CA SER A 223 11.71 12.40 -8.52
C SER A 223 12.07 13.84 -8.16
N ASN A 224 11.08 14.72 -8.21
CA ASN A 224 11.25 16.11 -7.78
C ASN A 224 11.38 16.22 -6.25
N VAL A 225 12.04 17.29 -5.80
CA VAL A 225 12.03 17.71 -4.40
C VAL A 225 10.91 18.73 -4.22
N ARG A 226 9.91 18.42 -3.40
CA ARG A 226 8.78 19.28 -3.06
C ARG A 226 8.59 19.45 -1.55
N TYR A 227 9.32 18.67 -0.75
CA TYR A 227 9.31 18.70 0.71
C TYR A 227 10.73 18.80 1.24
N ASP A 228 10.84 19.22 2.49
CA ASP A 228 12.12 19.24 3.20
C ASP A 228 12.77 17.85 3.17
N VAL A 229 13.98 17.79 2.63
CA VAL A 229 14.74 16.55 2.42
C VAL A 229 15.17 15.89 3.73
N ASP A 230 15.26 16.66 4.81
CA ASP A 230 15.66 16.19 6.14
C ASP A 230 14.48 15.79 7.03
N ALA A 231 13.26 16.15 6.63
CA ALA A 231 12.05 15.76 7.35
C ALA A 231 11.90 14.24 7.37
N ARG A 232 11.45 13.69 8.49
CA ARG A 232 11.20 12.24 8.66
C ARG A 232 9.93 11.99 9.48
N GLY A 233 9.26 10.88 9.13
CA GLY A 233 8.11 10.35 9.88
C GLY A 233 6.77 10.94 9.47
N VAL A 234 5.79 10.78 10.34
CA VAL A 234 4.42 11.26 10.17
C VAL A 234 4.37 12.75 10.50
N ILE A 235 3.99 13.57 9.53
CA ILE A 235 3.87 15.03 9.67
C ILE A 235 2.40 15.39 9.44
N TRP A 236 1.74 15.85 10.49
CA TRP A 236 0.37 16.35 10.44
C TRP A 236 0.36 17.72 9.77
N SER A 237 -0.09 17.77 8.55
CA SER A 237 -0.18 18.97 7.73
C SER A 237 -1.38 18.85 6.80
N PRO A 238 -2.59 19.09 7.31
CA PRO A 238 -3.80 18.98 6.50
C PRO A 238 -3.68 19.86 5.25
N ALA A 239 -4.00 19.28 4.09
CA ALA A 239 -4.06 20.02 2.85
C ALA A 239 -5.21 21.03 2.89
N GLU A 240 -5.04 22.22 2.31
CA GLU A 240 -6.05 23.28 2.29
C GLU A 240 -7.37 22.83 1.63
N ASP A 241 -7.26 21.96 0.62
CA ASP A 241 -8.42 21.36 -0.07
C ASP A 241 -9.04 20.17 0.69
N GLY A 242 -8.49 19.79 1.85
CA GLY A 242 -8.95 18.66 2.66
C GLY A 242 -8.60 17.28 2.08
N GLY A 243 -7.81 17.22 1.02
CA GLY A 243 -7.46 15.96 0.33
C GLY A 243 -6.63 15.02 1.17
N PHE A 244 -5.74 15.54 2.01
CA PHE A 244 -4.88 14.78 2.91
C PHE A 244 -4.86 15.37 4.32
N ASP A 245 -4.67 14.53 5.33
CA ASP A 245 -4.47 14.93 6.73
C ASP A 245 -3.01 15.24 7.04
N GLY A 246 -2.09 14.82 6.17
CA GLY A 246 -0.67 15.06 6.34
C GLY A 246 0.20 14.36 5.30
N VAL A 247 1.48 14.31 5.63
CA VAL A 247 2.48 13.64 4.80
C VAL A 247 3.27 12.62 5.62
N LEU A 248 3.76 11.59 4.93
CA LEU A 248 4.71 10.62 5.45
C LEU A 248 6.06 10.87 4.78
N ALA A 249 7.00 11.44 5.52
CA ALA A 249 8.35 11.79 5.06
C ALA A 249 9.30 10.62 5.30
N LEU A 250 9.76 9.99 4.22
CA LEU A 250 10.57 8.78 4.25
C LEU A 250 12.02 9.00 3.77
N GLY A 251 12.35 10.21 3.33
CA GLY A 251 13.60 10.55 2.68
C GLY A 251 13.54 10.44 1.16
N PRO A 252 14.68 10.64 0.47
CA PRO A 252 14.79 10.44 -0.97
C PRO A 252 14.42 9.01 -1.36
N TRP A 253 13.74 8.88 -2.50
CA TRP A 253 13.20 7.60 -2.96
C TRP A 253 14.25 6.76 -3.69
N THR A 254 14.17 5.45 -3.53
CA THR A 254 14.91 4.45 -4.29
C THR A 254 13.95 3.78 -5.26
N ALA A 255 14.32 3.74 -6.53
CA ALA A 255 13.52 3.04 -7.54
C ALA A 255 13.41 1.55 -7.20
N SER A 256 12.20 1.04 -7.30
CA SER A 256 11.87 -0.37 -7.07
C SER A 256 11.39 -0.96 -8.39
N PRO A 257 12.24 -1.73 -9.10
CA PRO A 257 11.87 -2.34 -10.38
C PRO A 257 10.78 -3.40 -10.22
N PRO A 258 10.14 -3.82 -11.31
CA PRO A 258 9.20 -4.92 -11.31
C PRO A 258 9.82 -6.21 -10.77
N ILE A 259 8.98 -7.04 -10.14
CA ILE A 259 9.40 -8.37 -9.70
C ILE A 259 9.80 -9.17 -10.94
N SER A 260 11.06 -9.64 -10.99
CA SER A 260 11.53 -10.56 -12.01
C SER A 260 11.18 -12.00 -11.60
N GLY A 261 10.67 -12.79 -12.55
CA GLY A 261 10.42 -14.22 -12.32
C GLY A 261 11.69 -15.09 -12.35
N GLU A 262 12.87 -14.48 -12.40
CA GLU A 262 14.15 -15.14 -12.63
C GLU A 262 15.05 -15.25 -11.38
N ASP A 263 14.58 -14.87 -10.17
CA ASP A 263 15.35 -14.97 -8.92
C ASP A 263 14.98 -16.19 -8.06
#